data_08f0338748ae5db42153a877eefe1d2a
#
_entry.id   08f0338748ae5db42153a877eefe1d2a
#
_cell.length_a   1.000
_cell.length_b   1.000
_cell.length_c   1.000
_cell.angle_alpha   90.00
_cell.angle_beta   90.00
_cell.angle_gamma   90.00
#
_symmetry.space_group_name_H-M   'P 1'
#
loop_
_entity.id
_entity.type
_entity.pdbx_description
1 polymer ?
#
loop_
_entity_poly.entity_id
_entity_poly.type
_entity_poly.pdbx_seq_one_letter_code
_entity_poly.pdbx_strand_id
1 'polypeptide(L)'
;VTRDIPNVGDDSLKDLDDRGIIRIGAEVKTGDILVGKVTPKGETELTAEERLLRAIFGEKAREVRDTSLRVPHGAYGIVVDVKVFTPENSDELQPGVRTCVRVYIAQKRKISVGDKMAGRHGNKGVVSRILPQEDMPFLPDGTPLDIVLNPLGVPSRMNIGQVLEVN
;
A
#
# COMPACT_ATOMS: atom_id res chain seq x y z
N VAL A 1 -4.29 -20.02 -5.08
CA VAL A 1 -3.08 -19.20 -4.93
C VAL A 1 -1.93 -19.94 -5.58
N THR A 2 -1.21 -19.29 -6.48
CA THR A 2 -0.11 -19.91 -7.23
C THR A 2 0.86 -18.86 -7.75
N ARG A 3 2.09 -19.27 -8.01
CA ARG A 3 3.10 -18.48 -8.73
C ARG A 3 2.94 -18.57 -10.25
N ASP A 4 2.31 -19.63 -10.74
CA ASP A 4 2.09 -19.85 -12.17
C ASP A 4 0.91 -19.01 -12.66
N ILE A 5 1.19 -17.79 -13.11
CA ILE A 5 0.21 -16.80 -13.55
C ILE A 5 0.35 -16.61 -15.06
N PRO A 6 -0.73 -16.73 -15.85
CA PRO A 6 -0.66 -16.55 -17.29
C PRO A 6 -0.38 -15.09 -17.66
N ASN A 7 0.37 -14.89 -18.74
CA ASN A 7 0.68 -13.57 -19.34
C ASN A 7 1.42 -12.59 -18.42
N VAL A 8 2.20 -13.09 -17.46
CA VAL A 8 3.02 -12.28 -16.55
C VAL A 8 4.49 -12.65 -16.75
N GLY A 9 5.34 -11.64 -16.92
CA GLY A 9 6.78 -11.83 -17.06
C GLY A 9 7.45 -12.24 -15.76
N ASP A 10 8.61 -12.88 -15.86
CA ASP A 10 9.39 -13.35 -14.70
C ASP A 10 9.79 -12.21 -13.75
N ASP A 11 10.00 -11.00 -14.26
CA ASP A 11 10.33 -9.82 -13.44
C ASP A 11 9.24 -9.46 -12.45
N SER A 12 7.97 -9.68 -12.83
CA SER A 12 6.83 -9.44 -11.94
C SER A 12 6.65 -10.53 -10.88
N LEU A 13 7.29 -11.68 -11.05
CA LEU A 13 7.19 -12.84 -10.16
C LEU A 13 8.42 -13.01 -9.27
N LYS A 14 9.46 -12.20 -9.44
CA LYS A 14 10.75 -12.36 -8.76
C LYS A 14 10.67 -12.32 -7.24
N ASP A 15 9.75 -11.53 -6.68
CA ASP A 15 9.58 -11.36 -5.24
C ASP A 15 8.52 -12.31 -4.65
N LEU A 16 7.91 -13.15 -5.47
CA LEU A 16 6.97 -14.17 -5.01
C LEU A 16 7.71 -15.45 -4.61
N ASP A 17 7.28 -16.07 -3.53
CA ASP A 17 7.78 -17.39 -3.11
C ASP A 17 7.15 -18.50 -3.96
N ASP A 18 7.50 -19.77 -3.65
CA ASP A 18 6.98 -20.93 -4.37
C ASP A 18 5.46 -21.07 -4.28
N ARG A 19 4.83 -20.48 -3.27
CA ARG A 19 3.38 -20.46 -3.08
C ARG A 19 2.69 -19.33 -3.84
N GLY A 20 3.47 -18.41 -4.42
CA GLY A 20 2.95 -17.21 -5.07
C GLY A 20 2.65 -16.06 -4.13
N ILE A 21 3.18 -16.08 -2.92
CA ILE A 21 3.03 -15.02 -1.91
C ILE A 21 4.30 -14.19 -1.87
N ILE A 22 4.16 -12.86 -1.77
CA ILE A 22 5.32 -11.96 -1.75
C ILE A 22 6.18 -12.18 -0.49
N ARG A 23 7.49 -12.06 -0.65
CA ARG A 23 8.44 -12.19 0.46
C ARG A 23 8.45 -10.95 1.35
N ILE A 24 8.79 -11.13 2.62
CA ILE A 24 9.03 -10.01 3.55
C ILE A 24 10.29 -9.25 3.11
N GLY A 25 10.23 -7.92 3.16
CA GLY A 25 11.31 -7.03 2.76
C GLY A 25 11.30 -6.62 1.29
N ALA A 26 10.34 -7.10 0.51
CA ALA A 26 10.18 -6.69 -0.89
C ALA A 26 9.67 -5.25 -1.00
N GLU A 27 10.26 -4.47 -1.90
CA GLU A 27 9.73 -3.16 -2.26
C GLU A 27 8.61 -3.33 -3.29
N VAL A 28 7.48 -2.70 -3.05
CA VAL A 28 6.30 -2.78 -3.92
C VAL A 28 5.84 -1.39 -4.33
N LYS A 29 5.32 -1.31 -5.53
CA LYS A 29 4.72 -0.10 -6.13
C LYS A 29 3.38 -0.44 -6.75
N THR A 30 2.64 0.57 -7.16
CA THR A 30 1.34 0.40 -7.82
C THR A 30 1.41 -0.63 -8.96
N GLY A 31 0.51 -1.60 -8.91
CA GLY A 31 0.39 -2.65 -9.91
C GLY A 31 1.24 -3.89 -9.67
N ASP A 32 2.16 -3.89 -8.71
CA ASP A 32 2.95 -5.07 -8.37
C ASP A 32 2.08 -6.16 -7.75
N ILE A 33 2.40 -7.42 -8.06
CA ILE A 33 1.66 -8.58 -7.54
C ILE A 33 2.09 -8.87 -6.11
N LEU A 34 1.12 -8.90 -5.20
CA LEU A 34 1.34 -9.28 -3.80
C LEU A 34 1.09 -10.77 -3.57
N VAL A 35 -0.01 -11.28 -4.10
CA VAL A 35 -0.38 -12.71 -4.02
C VAL A 35 -0.84 -13.16 -5.38
N GLY A 36 -0.14 -14.13 -5.95
CA GLY A 36 -0.52 -14.75 -7.21
C GLY A 36 -1.78 -15.60 -7.04
N LYS A 37 -2.79 -15.33 -7.84
CA LYS A 37 -4.05 -16.04 -7.80
C LYS A 37 -4.62 -16.18 -9.20
N VAL A 38 -5.14 -17.35 -9.51
CA VAL A 38 -5.85 -17.61 -10.76
C VAL A 38 -7.22 -18.19 -10.45
N THR A 39 -8.20 -17.85 -11.29
CA THR A 39 -9.55 -18.39 -11.20
C THR A 39 -9.94 -19.05 -12.53
N PRO A 40 -10.77 -20.10 -12.52
CA PRO A 40 -11.28 -20.69 -13.75
C PRO A 40 -12.08 -19.68 -14.56
N LYS A 41 -11.92 -19.71 -15.88
CA LYS A 41 -12.77 -18.96 -16.81
C LYS A 41 -14.10 -19.68 -16.99
N GLY A 42 -15.20 -18.96 -16.83
CA GLY A 42 -16.52 -19.44 -17.26
C GLY A 42 -16.62 -19.45 -18.79
N GLU A 43 -17.51 -20.28 -19.34
CA GLU A 43 -17.72 -20.35 -20.78
C GLU A 43 -18.14 -19.01 -21.40
N THR A 44 -18.81 -18.16 -20.63
CA THR A 44 -19.28 -16.84 -21.06
C THR A 44 -18.18 -15.79 -21.10
N GLU A 45 -17.05 -16.02 -20.41
CA GLU A 45 -15.93 -15.08 -20.34
C GLU A 45 -14.88 -15.32 -21.43
N LEU A 46 -15.03 -16.37 -22.24
CA LEU A 46 -14.12 -16.67 -23.34
C LEU A 46 -14.36 -15.71 -24.50
N THR A 47 -13.27 -15.12 -25.01
CA THR A 47 -13.32 -14.37 -26.27
C THR A 47 -13.59 -15.31 -27.44
N ALA A 48 -14.05 -14.75 -28.57
CA ALA A 48 -14.29 -15.56 -29.77
C ALA A 48 -13.04 -16.31 -30.23
N GLU A 49 -11.88 -15.68 -30.11
CA GLU A 49 -10.58 -16.28 -30.43
C GLU A 49 -10.22 -17.44 -29.50
N GLU A 50 -10.46 -17.29 -28.19
CA GLU A 50 -10.22 -18.35 -27.21
C GLU A 50 -11.17 -19.55 -27.41
N ARG A 51 -12.42 -19.29 -27.79
CA ARG A 51 -13.40 -20.35 -28.17
C ARG A 51 -12.91 -21.12 -29.39
N LEU A 52 -12.41 -20.41 -30.39
CA LEU A 52 -11.89 -21.03 -31.61
C LEU A 52 -10.66 -21.90 -31.31
N LEU A 53 -9.71 -21.40 -30.52
CA LEU A 53 -8.53 -22.14 -30.07
C LEU A 53 -8.90 -23.38 -29.27
N ARG A 54 -9.93 -23.29 -28.43
CA ARG A 54 -10.47 -24.44 -27.67
C ARG A 54 -11.07 -25.49 -28.58
N ALA A 55 -11.79 -25.09 -29.63
CA ALA A 55 -12.36 -25.99 -30.58
C ALA A 55 -11.32 -26.69 -31.46
N ILE A 56 -10.19 -26.01 -31.78
CA ILE A 56 -9.13 -26.54 -32.65
C ILE A 56 -8.10 -27.35 -31.86
N PHE A 57 -7.66 -26.90 -30.69
CA PHE A 57 -6.55 -27.46 -29.89
C PHE A 57 -7.01 -28.23 -28.65
N GLY A 58 -8.32 -28.38 -28.41
CA GLY A 58 -8.87 -29.02 -27.23
C GLY A 58 -8.61 -28.22 -25.95
N GLU A 59 -8.64 -28.90 -24.79
CA GLU A 59 -8.53 -28.26 -23.46
C GLU A 59 -7.16 -27.67 -23.11
N LYS A 60 -6.22 -27.61 -24.05
CA LYS A 60 -4.89 -27.05 -23.84
C LYS A 60 -4.85 -25.51 -23.81
N ALA A 61 -5.91 -24.82 -24.20
CA ALA A 61 -6.03 -23.39 -23.95
C ALA A 61 -6.19 -23.16 -22.44
N ARG A 62 -5.36 -22.30 -21.85
CA ARG A 62 -5.39 -22.02 -20.42
C ARG A 62 -6.77 -21.55 -19.99
N GLU A 63 -7.43 -22.32 -19.14
CA GLU A 63 -8.80 -22.08 -18.67
C GLU A 63 -8.86 -21.13 -17.47
N VAL A 64 -7.75 -20.53 -17.10
CA VAL A 64 -7.62 -19.71 -15.88
C VAL A 64 -7.37 -18.25 -16.24
N ARG A 65 -7.97 -17.38 -15.46
CA ARG A 65 -7.81 -15.93 -15.52
C ARG A 65 -6.97 -15.46 -14.33
N ASP A 66 -6.07 -14.51 -14.58
CA ASP A 66 -5.32 -13.84 -13.52
C ASP A 66 -6.25 -12.96 -12.68
N THR A 67 -6.40 -13.32 -11.41
CA THR A 67 -7.13 -12.56 -10.40
C THR A 67 -6.24 -12.23 -9.20
N SER A 68 -4.94 -12.14 -9.43
CA SER A 68 -3.93 -11.87 -8.39
C SER A 68 -4.23 -10.56 -7.66
N LEU A 69 -3.92 -10.55 -6.36
CA LEU A 69 -3.95 -9.33 -5.58
C LEU A 69 -2.76 -8.46 -5.98
N ARG A 70 -3.06 -7.26 -6.43
CA ARG A 70 -2.07 -6.26 -6.83
C ARG A 70 -2.09 -5.08 -5.88
N VAL A 71 -0.97 -4.36 -5.81
CA VAL A 71 -0.90 -3.11 -5.05
C VAL A 71 -1.89 -2.09 -5.65
N PRO A 72 -2.79 -1.52 -4.84
CA PRO A 72 -3.75 -0.53 -5.31
C PRO A 72 -3.08 0.69 -5.92
N HIS A 73 -3.81 1.38 -6.80
CA HIS A 73 -3.32 2.61 -7.40
C HIS A 73 -2.99 3.68 -6.34
N GLY A 74 -1.81 4.27 -6.44
CA GLY A 74 -1.33 5.26 -5.49
C GLY A 74 -0.69 4.69 -4.22
N ALA A 75 -0.70 3.37 -4.02
CA ALA A 75 -0.03 2.72 -2.90
C ALA A 75 1.39 2.27 -3.29
N TYR A 76 2.29 2.31 -2.31
CA TYR A 76 3.67 1.84 -2.43
C TYR A 76 4.22 1.57 -1.04
N GLY A 77 5.31 0.86 -0.95
CA GLY A 77 5.97 0.62 0.34
C GLY A 77 6.86 -0.60 0.35
N ILE A 78 7.14 -1.08 1.54
CA ILE A 78 7.95 -2.27 1.80
C ILE A 78 7.09 -3.28 2.57
N VAL A 79 7.13 -4.52 2.16
CA VAL A 79 6.43 -5.61 2.85
C VAL A 79 7.14 -5.89 4.17
N VAL A 80 6.45 -5.68 5.29
CA VAL A 80 7.01 -5.86 6.64
C VAL A 80 6.58 -7.16 7.29
N ASP A 81 5.44 -7.70 6.91
CA ASP A 81 4.94 -8.98 7.42
C ASP A 81 3.93 -9.59 6.46
N VAL A 82 3.84 -10.92 6.49
CA VAL A 82 2.88 -11.71 5.73
C VAL A 82 2.32 -12.80 6.63
N LYS A 83 1.01 -12.86 6.78
CA LYS A 83 0.32 -13.89 7.56
C LYS A 83 -0.59 -14.70 6.67
N VAL A 84 -0.49 -16.02 6.79
CA VAL A 84 -1.33 -16.97 6.08
C VAL A 84 -2.23 -17.66 7.09
N PHE A 85 -3.54 -17.54 6.89
CA PHE A 85 -4.55 -18.18 7.73
C PHE A 85 -5.21 -19.33 6.99
N THR A 86 -5.26 -20.48 7.65
CA THR A 86 -5.97 -21.67 7.18
C THR A 86 -7.00 -22.09 8.23
N PRO A 87 -7.99 -22.96 7.92
CA PRO A 87 -8.95 -23.43 8.92
C PRO A 87 -8.30 -24.14 10.11
N GLU A 88 -7.09 -24.63 9.97
CA GLU A 88 -6.34 -25.31 11.02
C GLU A 88 -5.75 -24.35 12.05
N ASN A 89 -5.42 -23.11 11.65
CA ASN A 89 -4.76 -22.12 12.50
C ASN A 89 -5.61 -20.87 12.79
N SER A 90 -6.82 -20.77 12.25
CA SER A 90 -7.73 -19.65 12.50
C SER A 90 -9.19 -20.06 12.36
N ASP A 91 -9.99 -19.75 13.37
CA ASP A 91 -11.44 -19.96 13.38
C ASP A 91 -12.22 -18.81 12.75
N GLU A 92 -11.56 -17.73 12.39
CA GLU A 92 -12.17 -16.47 11.92
C GLU A 92 -12.34 -16.38 10.40
N LEU A 93 -12.09 -17.45 9.65
CA LEU A 93 -12.27 -17.44 8.22
C LEU A 93 -13.75 -17.38 7.83
N GLN A 94 -14.03 -16.57 6.82
CA GLN A 94 -15.39 -16.50 6.26
C GLN A 94 -15.80 -17.84 5.64
N PRO A 95 -17.10 -18.16 5.62
CA PRO A 95 -17.58 -19.38 4.98
C PRO A 95 -17.12 -19.49 3.52
N GLY A 96 -16.59 -20.65 3.16
CA GLY A 96 -16.10 -20.93 1.81
C GLY A 96 -14.64 -20.49 1.56
N VAL A 97 -13.99 -19.82 2.49
CA VAL A 97 -12.58 -19.44 2.40
C VAL A 97 -11.72 -20.53 3.03
N ARG A 98 -10.77 -21.07 2.25
CA ARG A 98 -9.81 -22.07 2.72
C ARG A 98 -8.46 -21.49 3.11
N THR A 99 -8.08 -20.39 2.48
CA THR A 99 -6.81 -19.71 2.76
C THR A 99 -7.02 -18.21 2.69
N CYS A 100 -6.59 -17.50 3.71
CA CYS A 100 -6.56 -16.04 3.75
C CYS A 100 -5.12 -15.59 3.94
N VAL A 101 -4.67 -14.70 3.07
CA VAL A 101 -3.32 -14.12 3.15
C VAL A 101 -3.45 -12.64 3.47
N ARG A 102 -2.76 -12.21 4.53
CA ARG A 102 -2.72 -10.81 4.92
C ARG A 102 -1.30 -10.29 4.76
N VAL A 103 -1.14 -9.30 3.90
CA VAL A 103 0.14 -8.67 3.61
C VAL A 103 0.17 -7.29 4.29
N TYR A 104 1.19 -7.06 5.11
CA TYR A 104 1.41 -5.78 5.79
C TYR A 104 2.48 -5.00 5.04
N ILE A 105 2.13 -3.79 4.61
CA ILE A 105 3.02 -2.91 3.85
C ILE A 105 3.25 -1.64 4.66
N ALA A 106 4.53 -1.33 4.93
CA ALA A 106 4.93 -0.07 5.53
C ALA A 106 5.06 1.00 4.45
N GLN A 107 4.28 2.06 4.56
CA GLN A 107 4.28 3.18 3.64
C GLN A 107 4.79 4.43 4.35
N LYS A 108 5.78 5.10 3.75
CA LYS A 108 6.28 6.37 4.24
C LYS A 108 5.46 7.50 3.60
N ARG A 109 4.48 8.00 4.33
CA ARG A 109 3.69 9.14 3.89
C ARG A 109 4.43 10.44 4.18
N LYS A 110 4.46 11.33 3.19
CA LYS A 110 4.95 12.69 3.36
C LYS A 110 3.80 13.60 3.72
N ILE A 111 4.11 14.62 4.52
CA ILE A 111 3.16 15.67 4.85
C ILE A 111 2.80 16.47 3.59
N SER A 112 1.54 16.86 3.46
CA SER A 112 1.03 17.67 2.36
C SER A 112 0.17 18.82 2.85
N VAL A 113 -0.07 19.81 1.99
CA VAL A 113 -1.00 20.91 2.29
C VAL A 113 -2.39 20.35 2.55
N GLY A 114 -3.02 20.77 3.63
CA GLY A 114 -4.32 20.27 4.08
C GLY A 114 -4.24 19.18 5.15
N ASP A 115 -3.07 18.63 5.43
CA ASP A 115 -2.90 17.64 6.49
C ASP A 115 -3.02 18.30 7.86
N LYS A 116 -3.67 17.59 8.77
CA LYS A 116 -3.88 18.06 10.15
C LYS A 116 -2.70 17.67 11.03
N MET A 117 -2.15 18.62 11.73
CA MET A 117 -1.06 18.43 12.67
C MET A 117 -1.40 18.98 14.04
N ALA A 118 -0.78 18.45 15.08
CA ALA A 118 -0.95 18.90 16.45
C ALA A 118 0.37 18.82 17.20
N GLY A 119 0.54 19.76 18.15
CA GLY A 119 1.65 19.71 19.10
C GLY A 119 1.27 19.03 20.41
N ARG A 120 2.17 19.12 21.38
CA ARG A 120 2.02 18.49 22.71
C ARG A 120 1.14 19.29 23.68
N HIS A 121 0.76 20.51 23.34
CA HIS A 121 0.07 21.45 24.24
C HIS A 121 -1.37 21.75 23.81
N GLY A 122 -2.05 20.80 23.13
CA GLY A 122 -3.41 20.98 22.66
C GLY A 122 -3.54 21.92 21.46
N ASN A 123 -2.45 22.38 20.90
CA ASN A 123 -2.41 23.20 19.70
C ASN A 123 -2.56 22.30 18.47
N LYS A 124 -3.55 22.61 17.64
CA LYS A 124 -3.86 21.87 16.41
C LYS A 124 -3.99 22.83 15.25
N GLY A 125 -3.64 22.38 14.09
CA GLY A 125 -3.71 23.18 12.89
C GLY A 125 -3.66 22.33 11.62
N VAL A 126 -3.87 23.00 10.51
CA VAL A 126 -3.81 22.38 9.18
C VAL A 126 -2.63 22.98 8.44
N VAL A 127 -1.85 22.13 7.77
CA VAL A 127 -0.72 22.58 6.95
C VAL A 127 -1.25 23.46 5.82
N SER A 128 -0.88 24.74 5.83
CA SER A 128 -1.30 25.71 4.81
C SER A 128 -0.28 25.83 3.70
N ARG A 129 1.00 25.59 3.99
CA ARG A 129 2.09 25.84 3.06
C ARG A 129 3.27 24.92 3.35
N ILE A 130 3.90 24.44 2.31
CA ILE A 130 5.17 23.73 2.39
C ILE A 130 6.20 24.54 1.63
N LEU A 131 7.25 24.97 2.34
CA LEU A 131 8.30 25.81 1.78
C LEU A 131 9.56 25.00 1.54
N PRO A 132 10.37 25.35 0.53
CA PRO A 132 11.72 24.83 0.40
C PRO A 132 12.55 25.17 1.64
N GLN A 133 13.55 24.35 1.90
CA GLN A 133 14.44 24.52 3.06
C GLN A 133 15.11 25.91 3.09
N GLU A 134 15.44 26.46 1.93
CA GLU A 134 16.10 27.76 1.79
C GLU A 134 15.20 28.94 2.20
N ASP A 135 13.88 28.79 2.08
CA ASP A 135 12.90 29.83 2.41
C ASP A 135 12.43 29.79 3.86
N MET A 136 12.84 28.77 4.62
CA MET A 136 12.48 28.64 6.03
C MET A 136 13.37 29.52 6.91
N PRO A 137 12.83 30.08 8.01
CA PRO A 137 13.64 30.73 9.05
C PRO A 137 14.69 29.76 9.56
N PHE A 138 15.83 30.26 9.99
CA PHE A 138 16.95 29.45 10.46
C PHE A 138 17.51 29.95 11.79
N LEU A 139 18.14 29.05 12.52
CA LEU A 139 18.85 29.36 13.76
C LEU A 139 20.18 30.05 13.46
N PRO A 140 20.85 30.66 14.48
CA PRO A 140 22.14 31.29 14.29
C PRO A 140 23.25 30.40 13.74
N ASP A 141 23.11 29.09 13.90
CA ASP A 141 24.04 28.08 13.36
C ASP A 141 23.75 27.70 11.89
N GLY A 142 22.69 28.28 11.28
CA GLY A 142 22.26 28.00 9.93
C GLY A 142 21.28 26.84 9.78
N THR A 143 20.87 26.17 10.86
CA THR A 143 19.89 25.07 10.81
C THR A 143 18.49 25.63 10.54
N PRO A 144 17.82 25.22 9.46
CA PRO A 144 16.46 25.70 9.18
C PRO A 144 15.45 25.11 10.16
N LEU A 145 14.41 25.87 10.44
CA LEU A 145 13.28 25.41 11.25
C LEU A 145 12.44 24.39 10.48
N ASP A 146 11.94 23.39 11.19
CA ASP A 146 11.12 22.33 10.62
C ASP A 146 9.67 22.75 10.47
N ILE A 147 9.16 23.60 11.36
CA ILE A 147 7.78 24.05 11.36
C ILE A 147 7.66 25.49 11.87
N VAL A 148 6.76 26.25 11.28
CA VAL A 148 6.39 27.60 11.70
C VAL A 148 4.91 27.63 11.99
N LEU A 149 4.54 28.16 13.16
CA LEU A 149 3.17 28.21 13.64
C LEU A 149 2.62 29.63 13.57
N ASN A 150 1.33 29.77 13.24
CA ASN A 150 0.66 31.04 13.26
C ASN A 150 0.38 31.51 14.71
N PRO A 151 0.93 32.63 15.16
CA PRO A 151 0.72 33.08 16.52
C PRO A 151 -0.72 33.53 16.84
N LEU A 152 -1.54 33.82 15.86
CA LEU A 152 -2.94 34.17 16.06
C LEU A 152 -3.79 33.07 16.69
N GLY A 153 -3.34 31.83 16.59
CA GLY A 153 -4.00 30.68 17.24
C GLY A 153 -3.78 30.56 18.75
N VAL A 154 -2.91 31.39 19.33
CA VAL A 154 -2.51 31.29 20.75
C VAL A 154 -3.41 32.09 21.70
N PRO A 155 -3.73 33.40 21.46
CA PRO A 155 -4.38 34.21 22.46
C PRO A 155 -5.77 33.75 22.90
N SER A 156 -6.61 33.35 21.92
CA SER A 156 -7.99 32.91 22.22
C SER A 156 -8.04 31.52 22.88
N ARG A 157 -7.05 30.68 22.67
CA ARG A 157 -7.02 29.30 23.17
C ARG A 157 -6.23 29.13 24.46
N MET A 158 -5.46 30.14 24.85
CA MET A 158 -4.69 30.19 26.10
C MET A 158 -3.78 28.96 26.33
N ASN A 159 -3.22 28.40 25.26
CA ASN A 159 -2.29 27.27 25.31
C ASN A 159 -0.87 27.77 25.67
N ILE A 160 -0.67 28.19 26.91
CA ILE A 160 0.59 28.82 27.36
C ILE A 160 1.79 27.89 27.22
N GLY A 161 1.58 26.56 27.36
CA GLY A 161 2.63 25.57 27.25
C GLY A 161 3.39 25.60 25.92
N GLN A 162 2.72 25.91 24.80
CA GLN A 162 3.39 26.04 23.50
C GLN A 162 4.33 27.25 23.44
N VAL A 163 4.00 28.35 24.12
CA VAL A 163 4.86 29.52 24.19
C VAL A 163 6.10 29.25 25.02
N LEU A 164 5.95 28.52 26.12
CA LEU A 164 7.07 28.12 26.98
C LEU A 164 7.98 27.09 26.28
N GLU A 165 7.44 26.26 25.41
CA GLU A 165 8.23 25.29 24.65
C GLU A 165 9.12 25.95 23.60
N VAL A 166 8.67 27.07 23.01
CA VAL A 166 9.42 27.80 21.97
C VAL A 166 10.55 28.67 22.55
N ASN A 167 10.47 29.10 23.81
CA ASN A 167 11.52 29.83 24.49
C ASN A 167 12.62 28.90 25.00
#